data_85223784a4761c0593d3c825d1ce6092
#
_entry.id   85223784a4761c0593d3c825d1ce6092
#
_cell.length_a   1.000
_cell.length_b   1.000
_cell.length_c   1.000
_cell.angle_alpha   90.00
_cell.angle_beta   90.00
_cell.angle_gamma   90.00
#
_symmetry.space_group_name_H-M   'P 1'
#
loop_
_entity.id
_entity.type
_entity.pdbx_description
1 polymer ?
#
loop_
_entity_poly.entity_id
_entity_poly.type
_entity_poly.pdbx_seq_one_letter_code
_entity_poly.pdbx_strand_id
1 'polypeptide(L)'
;MYSVAYKTIAHMNKICILLLFTISVGKNLDQAFQIAGKNHLEIKRAIKIVPEDQFEGMKWLITHMPNEDLKTLSAEFLISNCELAYQARRSTIWGEKISDEVFYNYVLPYANLNEKVEDWRLDFYNKFYPMVKDLESAYEAVVVLNHKIYEELGVIYSTSRPKADQSPYESIDAGMASCTGLSILLIDVCRSVGIPARFVGTPSWYNNSGNHSWIEAWDDGWHFTGAAEPTDQKLNESWFQDLASEAIQGNNKYGVFAATWEETDIHFPMDWLPEVKIYNAIDVTQRYKNNLANDNLIPIRVRALDSSGNRQEVKVVIYGKNNYLKEGISKDETYDANDHLTFMLPKGEIFK
;
A
#
# COMPACT_ATOMS: atom_id res chain seq x y z
N MET A 1 -71.48 28.06 30.59
CA MET A 1 -70.38 28.48 29.72
C MET A 1 -69.40 27.31 29.71
N TYR A 2 -69.41 26.50 28.67
CA TYR A 2 -68.54 25.35 28.54
C TYR A 2 -67.39 25.69 27.54
N SER A 3 -66.16 25.60 27.98
CA SER A 3 -64.97 25.76 27.16
C SER A 3 -64.56 24.36 26.65
N VAL A 4 -64.54 24.19 25.34
CA VAL A 4 -64.06 22.96 24.69
C VAL A 4 -62.61 23.13 24.32
N ALA A 5 -61.72 22.31 24.91
CA ALA A 5 -60.33 22.27 24.58
C ALA A 5 -60.07 21.27 23.44
N TYR A 6 -59.58 21.76 22.30
CA TYR A 6 -59.12 20.94 21.18
C TYR A 6 -57.69 20.40 21.48
N LYS A 7 -57.59 19.09 21.56
CA LYS A 7 -56.28 18.40 21.54
C LYS A 7 -55.89 18.15 20.07
N THR A 8 -54.86 18.83 19.63
CA THR A 8 -54.19 18.56 18.35
C THR A 8 -53.26 17.36 18.54
N ILE A 9 -53.53 16.22 17.89
CA ILE A 9 -52.67 15.04 17.83
C ILE A 9 -51.71 15.26 16.66
N ALA A 10 -50.46 15.51 16.96
CA ALA A 10 -49.36 15.51 15.96
C ALA A 10 -49.00 14.07 15.58
N HIS A 11 -49.32 13.67 14.36
CA HIS A 11 -48.81 12.45 13.77
C HIS A 11 -47.34 12.68 13.37
N MET A 12 -46.42 12.16 14.17
CA MET A 12 -45.02 11.99 13.76
C MET A 12 -44.93 10.77 12.85
N ASN A 13 -44.82 10.98 11.56
CA ASN A 13 -44.39 9.96 10.60
C ASN A 13 -42.91 9.60 10.90
N LYS A 14 -42.67 8.50 11.53
CA LYS A 14 -41.33 7.88 11.59
C LYS A 14 -41.01 7.32 10.20
N ILE A 15 -40.27 8.10 9.41
CA ILE A 15 -39.60 7.58 8.21
C ILE A 15 -38.47 6.70 8.71
N CYS A 16 -38.64 5.39 8.69
CA CYS A 16 -37.57 4.42 8.83
C CYS A 16 -36.77 4.46 7.51
N ILE A 17 -35.66 5.19 7.51
CA ILE A 17 -34.67 5.08 6.43
C ILE A 17 -33.98 3.74 6.67
N LEU A 18 -34.40 2.72 5.90
CA LEU A 18 -33.68 1.46 5.78
C LEU A 18 -32.42 1.79 4.96
N LEU A 19 -31.29 2.03 5.64
CA LEU A 19 -29.97 1.99 5.01
C LEU A 19 -29.74 0.54 4.57
N LEU A 20 -30.05 0.25 3.33
CA LEU A 20 -29.56 -0.94 2.64
C LEU A 20 -28.04 -0.73 2.47
N PHE A 21 -27.28 -1.24 3.43
CA PHE A 21 -25.88 -1.57 3.16
C PHE A 21 -25.91 -2.67 2.10
N THR A 22 -25.64 -2.32 0.86
CA THR A 22 -25.24 -3.30 -0.15
C THR A 22 -23.84 -3.77 0.27
N ILE A 23 -23.79 -4.86 1.03
CA ILE A 23 -22.57 -5.62 1.19
C ILE A 23 -22.25 -6.08 -0.23
N SER A 24 -21.21 -5.54 -0.83
CA SER A 24 -20.63 -6.07 -2.07
C SER A 24 -20.14 -7.47 -1.69
N VAL A 25 -20.89 -8.48 -2.08
CA VAL A 25 -20.54 -9.87 -1.81
C VAL A 25 -19.67 -10.32 -2.98
N GLY A 26 -18.39 -10.54 -2.73
CA GLY A 26 -17.50 -11.16 -3.70
C GLY A 26 -18.10 -12.40 -4.37
N LYS A 27 -17.47 -12.90 -5.43
CA LYS A 27 -17.92 -14.13 -6.11
C LYS A 27 -18.17 -15.25 -5.10
N ASN A 28 -19.24 -16.00 -5.23
CA ASN A 28 -19.36 -17.25 -4.49
C ASN A 28 -18.50 -18.36 -5.14
N LEU A 29 -18.32 -19.50 -4.45
CA LEU A 29 -17.50 -20.60 -4.95
C LEU A 29 -18.02 -21.17 -6.27
N ASP A 30 -19.33 -21.24 -6.49
CA ASP A 30 -19.89 -21.76 -7.75
C ASP A 30 -19.54 -20.83 -8.92
N GLN A 31 -19.61 -19.54 -8.72
CA GLN A 31 -19.17 -18.55 -9.70
C GLN A 31 -17.67 -18.66 -9.96
N ALA A 32 -16.84 -18.80 -8.91
CA ALA A 32 -15.40 -18.99 -9.08
C ALA A 32 -15.08 -20.26 -9.88
N PHE A 33 -15.75 -21.38 -9.64
CA PHE A 33 -15.58 -22.61 -10.42
C PHE A 33 -16.02 -22.45 -11.88
N GLN A 34 -17.09 -21.69 -12.15
CA GLN A 34 -17.52 -21.39 -13.52
C GLN A 34 -16.48 -20.53 -14.26
N ILE A 35 -15.95 -19.49 -13.60
CA ILE A 35 -14.92 -18.60 -14.17
C ILE A 35 -13.62 -19.38 -14.42
N ALA A 36 -13.21 -20.25 -13.51
CA ALA A 36 -12.02 -21.10 -13.66
C ALA A 36 -12.06 -22.00 -14.93
N GLY A 37 -13.25 -22.31 -15.44
CA GLY A 37 -13.39 -23.06 -16.68
C GLY A 37 -12.66 -24.42 -16.64
N LYS A 38 -11.65 -24.60 -17.49
CA LYS A 38 -10.84 -25.84 -17.52
C LYS A 38 -10.02 -26.06 -16.24
N ASN A 39 -9.68 -24.99 -15.52
CA ASN A 39 -8.89 -25.04 -14.29
C ASN A 39 -9.73 -25.35 -13.04
N HIS A 40 -11.05 -25.52 -13.17
CA HIS A 40 -11.95 -25.72 -12.01
C HIS A 40 -11.57 -26.92 -11.12
N LEU A 41 -10.88 -27.93 -11.67
CA LEU A 41 -10.42 -29.09 -10.89
C LEU A 41 -9.29 -28.72 -9.93
N GLU A 42 -8.39 -27.85 -10.34
CA GLU A 42 -7.32 -27.33 -9.46
C GLU A 42 -7.90 -26.50 -8.31
N ILE A 43 -8.85 -25.60 -8.64
CA ILE A 43 -9.52 -24.78 -7.61
C ILE A 43 -10.31 -25.63 -6.62
N LYS A 44 -11.05 -26.65 -7.12
CA LYS A 44 -11.77 -27.62 -6.23
C LYS A 44 -10.81 -28.46 -5.39
N ARG A 45 -9.65 -28.84 -5.95
CA ARG A 45 -8.63 -29.59 -5.24
C ARG A 45 -8.03 -28.77 -4.10
N ALA A 46 -7.73 -27.47 -4.32
CA ALA A 46 -7.24 -26.56 -3.29
C ALA A 46 -8.22 -26.49 -2.09
N ILE A 47 -9.50 -26.23 -2.36
CA ILE A 47 -10.55 -26.20 -1.32
C ILE A 47 -10.69 -27.53 -0.56
N LYS A 48 -10.52 -28.65 -1.26
CA LYS A 48 -10.71 -29.99 -0.65
C LYS A 48 -9.56 -30.44 0.24
N ILE A 49 -8.33 -30.00 -0.10
CA ILE A 49 -7.11 -30.49 0.54
C ILE A 49 -6.66 -29.57 1.69
N VAL A 50 -6.97 -28.27 1.61
CA VAL A 50 -6.57 -27.31 2.65
C VAL A 50 -7.05 -27.79 4.04
N PRO A 51 -6.25 -27.64 5.11
CA PRO A 51 -6.67 -27.95 6.47
C PRO A 51 -7.98 -27.27 6.88
N GLU A 52 -8.76 -27.89 7.76
CA GLU A 52 -10.08 -27.40 8.17
C GLU A 52 -10.00 -25.98 8.77
N ASP A 53 -8.98 -25.69 9.57
CA ASP A 53 -8.73 -24.39 10.20
C ASP A 53 -8.33 -23.29 9.19
N GLN A 54 -8.02 -23.66 7.95
CA GLN A 54 -7.65 -22.76 6.86
C GLN A 54 -8.73 -22.66 5.77
N PHE A 55 -9.81 -23.43 5.88
CA PHE A 55 -10.84 -23.52 4.85
C PHE A 55 -11.48 -22.18 4.51
N GLU A 56 -11.84 -21.38 5.51
CA GLU A 56 -12.47 -20.07 5.27
C GLU A 56 -11.49 -19.09 4.60
N GLY A 57 -10.20 -19.13 4.95
CA GLY A 57 -9.17 -18.33 4.25
C GLY A 57 -8.99 -18.74 2.79
N MET A 58 -8.88 -20.04 2.51
CA MET A 58 -8.79 -20.55 1.13
C MET A 58 -10.04 -20.17 0.32
N LYS A 59 -11.22 -20.33 0.90
CA LYS A 59 -12.48 -19.92 0.28
C LYS A 59 -12.50 -18.44 -0.02
N TRP A 60 -12.09 -17.60 0.95
CA TRP A 60 -11.99 -16.15 0.76
C TRP A 60 -11.03 -15.82 -0.38
N LEU A 61 -9.82 -16.39 -0.38
CA LEU A 61 -8.82 -16.20 -1.42
C LEU A 61 -9.39 -16.50 -2.81
N ILE A 62 -10.01 -17.66 -3.01
CA ILE A 62 -10.60 -18.11 -4.28
C ILE A 62 -11.74 -17.19 -4.73
N THR A 63 -12.54 -16.69 -3.81
CA THR A 63 -13.68 -15.84 -4.15
C THR A 63 -13.31 -14.39 -4.43
N HIS A 64 -12.09 -13.95 -4.06
CA HIS A 64 -11.61 -12.56 -4.23
C HIS A 64 -10.48 -12.42 -5.26
N MET A 65 -9.75 -13.51 -5.58
CA MET A 65 -8.67 -13.44 -6.56
C MET A 65 -9.13 -12.99 -7.95
N PRO A 66 -8.24 -12.40 -8.76
CA PRO A 66 -8.52 -12.03 -10.14
C PRO A 66 -9.04 -13.21 -10.98
N ASN A 67 -9.91 -12.94 -11.95
CA ASN A 67 -10.51 -13.99 -12.79
C ASN A 67 -9.49 -14.76 -13.63
N GLU A 68 -8.40 -14.13 -14.03
CA GLU A 68 -7.33 -14.79 -14.79
C GLU A 68 -6.55 -15.78 -13.91
N ASP A 69 -6.37 -15.48 -12.64
CA ASP A 69 -5.70 -16.37 -11.68
C ASP A 69 -6.54 -17.62 -11.41
N LEU A 70 -7.86 -17.50 -11.37
CA LEU A 70 -8.75 -18.66 -11.31
C LEU A 70 -8.55 -19.63 -12.48
N LYS A 71 -8.16 -19.13 -13.64
CA LYS A 71 -7.97 -19.93 -14.87
C LYS A 71 -6.59 -20.58 -14.98
N THR A 72 -5.61 -20.13 -14.18
CA THR A 72 -4.20 -20.47 -14.38
C THR A 72 -3.49 -21.03 -13.16
N LEU A 73 -3.88 -20.65 -11.91
CA LEU A 73 -3.16 -21.08 -10.73
C LEU A 73 -3.42 -22.55 -10.39
N SER A 74 -2.39 -23.25 -9.96
CA SER A 74 -2.47 -24.65 -9.53
C SER A 74 -2.97 -24.77 -8.08
N ALA A 75 -3.49 -25.94 -7.74
CA ALA A 75 -3.87 -26.27 -6.37
C ALA A 75 -2.66 -26.21 -5.42
N GLU A 76 -1.51 -26.72 -5.89
CA GLU A 76 -0.26 -26.72 -5.10
C GLU A 76 0.14 -25.30 -4.69
N PHE A 77 0.13 -24.36 -5.64
CA PHE A 77 0.45 -22.96 -5.35
C PHE A 77 -0.51 -22.36 -4.31
N LEU A 78 -1.82 -22.54 -4.51
CA LEU A 78 -2.83 -22.00 -3.59
C LEU A 78 -2.73 -22.60 -2.19
N ILE A 79 -2.50 -23.91 -2.08
CA ILE A 79 -2.33 -24.61 -0.80
C ILE A 79 -1.07 -24.11 -0.10
N SER A 80 0.08 -24.10 -0.79
CA SER A 80 1.36 -23.61 -0.24
C SER A 80 1.25 -22.17 0.25
N ASN A 81 0.67 -21.28 -0.57
CA ASN A 81 0.47 -19.88 -0.17
C ASN A 81 -0.40 -19.75 1.09
N CYS A 82 -1.51 -20.51 1.15
CA CYS A 82 -2.40 -20.50 2.29
C CYS A 82 -1.72 -21.04 3.56
N GLU A 83 -1.10 -22.21 3.51
CA GLU A 83 -0.38 -22.82 4.63
C GLU A 83 0.70 -21.90 5.21
N LEU A 84 1.52 -21.31 4.34
CA LEU A 84 2.60 -20.41 4.73
C LEU A 84 2.08 -19.09 5.32
N ALA A 85 0.97 -18.55 4.80
CA ALA A 85 0.33 -17.36 5.37
C ALA A 85 -0.20 -17.65 6.80
N TYR A 86 -0.87 -18.79 6.99
CA TYR A 86 -1.33 -19.21 8.32
C TYR A 86 -0.17 -19.58 9.26
N GLN A 87 0.92 -20.15 8.74
CA GLN A 87 2.15 -20.36 9.51
C GLN A 87 2.71 -19.04 10.02
N ALA A 88 2.86 -18.04 9.14
CA ALA A 88 3.34 -16.71 9.51
C ALA A 88 2.44 -16.06 10.58
N ARG A 89 1.11 -16.15 10.41
CA ARG A 89 0.13 -15.66 11.38
C ARG A 89 0.34 -16.26 12.77
N ARG A 90 0.58 -17.58 12.86
CA ARG A 90 0.76 -18.29 14.12
C ARG A 90 2.17 -18.15 14.73
N SER A 91 3.14 -17.70 13.94
CA SER A 91 4.54 -17.60 14.36
C SER A 91 4.93 -16.25 14.95
N THR A 92 4.04 -15.27 14.93
CA THR A 92 4.33 -13.90 15.35
C THR A 92 3.26 -13.36 16.29
N ILE A 93 3.67 -12.53 17.25
CA ILE A 93 2.75 -11.94 18.24
C ILE A 93 1.74 -10.97 17.62
N TRP A 94 2.11 -10.32 16.51
CA TRP A 94 1.18 -9.46 15.75
C TRP A 94 0.21 -10.27 14.91
N GLY A 95 0.64 -11.38 14.33
CA GLY A 95 -0.21 -12.27 13.53
C GLY A 95 -1.36 -12.89 14.33
N GLU A 96 -1.12 -13.21 15.61
CA GLU A 96 -2.15 -13.72 16.51
C GLU A 96 -3.19 -12.66 16.92
N LYS A 97 -2.82 -11.38 16.89
CA LYS A 97 -3.69 -10.26 17.33
C LYS A 97 -4.63 -9.75 16.22
N ILE A 98 -4.32 -9.99 14.95
CA ILE A 98 -5.13 -9.46 13.85
C ILE A 98 -6.43 -10.23 13.66
N SER A 99 -7.49 -9.53 13.23
CA SER A 99 -8.76 -10.15 12.85
C SER A 99 -8.60 -10.99 11.58
N ASP A 100 -9.56 -11.90 11.35
CA ASP A 100 -9.60 -12.68 10.10
C ASP A 100 -9.77 -11.78 8.87
N GLU A 101 -10.56 -10.72 8.97
CA GLU A 101 -10.75 -9.74 7.90
C GLU A 101 -9.42 -9.08 7.47
N VAL A 102 -8.64 -8.61 8.45
CA VAL A 102 -7.31 -8.01 8.18
C VAL A 102 -6.34 -9.06 7.63
N PHE A 103 -6.35 -10.27 8.18
CA PHE A 103 -5.52 -11.37 7.71
C PHE A 103 -5.85 -11.75 6.26
N TYR A 104 -7.13 -11.96 5.95
CA TYR A 104 -7.55 -12.39 4.62
C TYR A 104 -7.22 -11.35 3.55
N ASN A 105 -7.40 -10.07 3.85
CA ASN A 105 -7.24 -9.03 2.86
C ASN A 105 -5.77 -8.56 2.70
N TYR A 106 -4.93 -8.68 3.75
CA TYR A 106 -3.63 -8.00 3.76
C TYR A 106 -2.44 -8.89 4.12
N VAL A 107 -2.64 -10.16 4.48
CA VAL A 107 -1.57 -11.16 4.67
C VAL A 107 -1.69 -12.32 3.70
N LEU A 108 -2.90 -12.86 3.55
CA LEU A 108 -3.17 -14.05 2.73
C LEU A 108 -2.94 -13.86 1.23
N PRO A 109 -3.19 -12.69 0.60
CA PRO A 109 -2.98 -12.47 -0.82
C PRO A 109 -1.53 -12.72 -1.25
N TYR A 110 -1.37 -13.33 -2.43
CA TYR A 110 -0.09 -13.68 -3.05
C TYR A 110 0.45 -12.61 -4.00
N ALA A 111 -0.34 -11.59 -4.28
CA ALA A 111 -0.01 -10.46 -5.14
C ALA A 111 -0.64 -9.17 -4.60
N ASN A 112 -0.19 -8.03 -5.10
CA ASN A 112 -0.66 -6.70 -4.70
C ASN A 112 -1.61 -6.09 -5.75
N LEU A 113 -1.15 -6.05 -7.00
CA LEU A 113 -1.89 -5.53 -8.16
C LEU A 113 -1.71 -6.49 -9.35
N ASN A 114 -1.02 -6.03 -10.38
CA ASN A 114 -0.88 -6.72 -11.67
C ASN A 114 0.51 -7.30 -11.91
N GLU A 115 1.37 -7.32 -10.90
CA GLU A 115 2.68 -7.94 -10.99
C GLU A 115 2.56 -9.44 -11.29
N LYS A 116 3.60 -10.01 -11.84
CA LYS A 116 3.66 -11.45 -12.11
C LYS A 116 3.51 -12.23 -10.80
N VAL A 117 2.60 -13.19 -10.76
CA VAL A 117 2.42 -14.09 -9.61
C VAL A 117 3.63 -15.01 -9.48
N GLU A 118 4.21 -15.06 -8.28
CA GLU A 118 5.41 -15.84 -7.95
C GLU A 118 5.29 -16.51 -6.57
N ASP A 119 5.99 -17.62 -6.38
CA ASP A 119 6.02 -18.37 -5.12
C ASP A 119 7.16 -17.87 -4.21
N TRP A 120 7.03 -16.64 -3.74
CA TRP A 120 8.04 -15.94 -2.94
C TRP A 120 7.94 -16.22 -1.43
N ARG A 121 6.80 -16.71 -0.95
CA ARG A 121 6.44 -16.67 0.47
C ARG A 121 7.38 -17.50 1.36
N LEU A 122 7.74 -18.71 0.92
CA LEU A 122 8.62 -19.59 1.68
C LEU A 122 10.05 -19.02 1.77
N ASP A 123 10.58 -18.55 0.64
CA ASP A 123 11.94 -18.00 0.59
C ASP A 123 12.06 -16.77 1.48
N PHE A 124 11.08 -15.87 1.40
CA PHE A 124 11.06 -14.65 2.21
C PHE A 124 10.82 -14.95 3.69
N TYR A 125 9.93 -15.90 4.02
CA TYR A 125 9.77 -16.34 5.40
C TYR A 125 11.11 -16.86 5.98
N ASN A 126 11.76 -17.77 5.29
CA ASN A 126 13.02 -18.36 5.76
C ASN A 126 14.12 -17.30 5.93
N LYS A 127 14.18 -16.32 5.04
CA LYS A 127 15.21 -15.29 5.06
C LYS A 127 14.92 -14.19 6.10
N PHE A 128 13.68 -13.73 6.23
CA PHE A 128 13.36 -12.52 6.98
C PHE A 128 12.70 -12.77 8.34
N TYR A 129 12.05 -13.90 8.55
CA TYR A 129 11.48 -14.24 9.86
C TYR A 129 12.54 -14.22 10.99
N PRO A 130 13.78 -14.75 10.82
CA PRO A 130 14.81 -14.67 11.85
C PRO A 130 15.18 -13.25 12.28
N MET A 131 14.96 -12.25 11.42
CA MET A 131 15.27 -10.83 11.71
C MET A 131 14.21 -10.16 12.60
N VAL A 132 13.00 -10.69 12.61
CA VAL A 132 11.84 -10.03 13.25
C VAL A 132 11.18 -10.85 14.35
N LYS A 133 11.45 -12.14 14.45
CA LYS A 133 10.75 -13.09 15.35
C LYS A 133 10.78 -12.71 16.84
N ASP A 134 11.77 -11.95 17.27
CA ASP A 134 11.99 -11.57 18.67
C ASP A 134 11.52 -10.11 18.93
N LEU A 135 10.91 -9.43 17.93
CA LEU A 135 10.37 -8.08 18.07
C LEU A 135 8.98 -8.10 18.68
N GLU A 136 8.59 -7.00 19.32
CA GLU A 136 7.36 -6.92 20.10
C GLU A 136 6.14 -6.41 19.31
N SER A 137 6.37 -5.83 18.12
CA SER A 137 5.31 -5.22 17.29
C SER A 137 5.56 -5.34 15.78
N ALA A 138 4.48 -5.31 15.00
CA ALA A 138 4.56 -5.22 13.55
C ALA A 138 5.22 -3.89 13.11
N TYR A 139 4.99 -2.82 13.87
CA TYR A 139 5.62 -1.51 13.63
C TYR A 139 7.15 -1.62 13.62
N GLU A 140 7.74 -2.17 14.68
CA GLU A 140 9.20 -2.37 14.78
C GLU A 140 9.71 -3.29 13.66
N ALA A 141 8.96 -4.35 13.36
CA ALA A 141 9.34 -5.29 12.32
C ALA A 141 9.38 -4.63 10.94
N VAL A 142 8.41 -3.79 10.58
CA VAL A 142 8.41 -3.04 9.31
C VAL A 142 9.59 -2.09 9.23
N VAL A 143 9.93 -1.39 10.32
CA VAL A 143 11.10 -0.51 10.36
C VAL A 143 12.37 -1.31 10.06
N VAL A 144 12.58 -2.43 10.76
CA VAL A 144 13.76 -3.30 10.56
C VAL A 144 13.81 -3.83 9.12
N LEU A 145 12.69 -4.33 8.60
CA LEU A 145 12.62 -4.87 7.25
C LEU A 145 12.94 -3.79 6.20
N ASN A 146 12.33 -2.61 6.28
CA ASN A 146 12.55 -1.54 5.31
C ASN A 146 14.01 -1.06 5.28
N HIS A 147 14.74 -1.15 6.41
CA HIS A 147 16.17 -0.84 6.46
C HIS A 147 17.07 -1.94 5.88
N LYS A 148 16.62 -3.20 5.82
CA LYS A 148 17.49 -4.34 5.57
C LYS A 148 17.26 -5.08 4.26
N ILE A 149 16.00 -5.22 3.84
CA ILE A 149 15.67 -6.15 2.76
C ILE A 149 16.31 -5.81 1.43
N TYR A 150 16.46 -4.53 1.11
CA TYR A 150 16.98 -4.09 -0.19
C TYR A 150 18.48 -4.38 -0.34
N GLU A 151 19.26 -4.15 0.71
CA GLU A 151 20.67 -4.57 0.76
C GLU A 151 20.79 -6.08 0.67
N GLU A 152 20.00 -6.82 1.46
CA GLU A 152 19.99 -8.28 1.52
C GLU A 152 19.57 -8.97 0.22
N LEU A 153 18.74 -8.31 -0.58
CA LEU A 153 18.25 -8.80 -1.87
C LEU A 153 19.01 -8.20 -3.05
N GLY A 154 19.87 -7.20 -2.82
CA GLY A 154 20.65 -6.55 -3.87
C GLY A 154 19.82 -5.69 -4.80
N VAL A 155 18.72 -5.08 -4.32
CA VAL A 155 17.80 -4.28 -5.14
C VAL A 155 17.91 -2.81 -4.76
N ILE A 156 18.10 -1.95 -5.75
CA ILE A 156 18.14 -0.49 -5.58
C ILE A 156 17.01 0.20 -6.34
N TYR A 157 16.69 1.42 -5.94
CA TYR A 157 15.84 2.28 -6.78
C TYR A 157 16.55 2.64 -8.07
N SER A 158 15.85 2.57 -9.21
CA SER A 158 16.37 3.07 -10.49
C SER A 158 15.26 3.40 -11.47
N THR A 159 15.40 4.50 -12.17
CA THR A 159 14.57 4.86 -13.32
C THR A 159 14.88 4.00 -14.56
N SER A 160 16.03 3.28 -14.55
CA SER A 160 16.45 2.36 -15.63
C SER A 160 15.88 0.94 -15.48
N ARG A 161 14.99 0.72 -14.48
CA ARG A 161 14.30 -0.57 -14.29
C ARG A 161 13.57 -1.02 -15.57
N PRO A 162 13.43 -2.35 -15.80
CA PRO A 162 12.79 -2.88 -17.01
C PRO A 162 11.31 -2.49 -17.17
N LYS A 163 10.54 -2.45 -16.06
CA LYS A 163 9.12 -2.04 -16.03
C LYS A 163 8.75 -1.47 -14.66
N ALA A 164 7.57 -0.87 -14.53
CA ALA A 164 7.13 -0.24 -13.27
C ALA A 164 6.74 -1.29 -12.21
N ASP A 165 5.97 -2.28 -12.60
CA ASP A 165 5.26 -3.29 -11.81
C ASP A 165 6.04 -4.62 -11.72
N GLN A 166 7.36 -4.53 -11.46
CA GLN A 166 8.17 -5.73 -11.29
C GLN A 166 7.69 -6.55 -10.08
N SER A 167 7.57 -7.86 -10.30
CA SER A 167 7.39 -8.83 -9.22
C SER A 167 8.65 -8.93 -8.34
N PRO A 168 8.58 -9.61 -7.18
CA PRO A 168 9.74 -9.77 -6.30
C PRO A 168 10.98 -10.30 -7.01
N TYR A 169 10.87 -11.43 -7.72
CA TYR A 169 12.03 -12.02 -8.39
C TYR A 169 12.47 -11.23 -9.63
N GLU A 170 11.55 -10.59 -10.36
CA GLU A 170 11.95 -9.67 -11.43
C GLU A 170 12.77 -8.48 -10.89
N SER A 171 12.45 -7.99 -9.70
CA SER A 171 13.21 -6.92 -9.05
C SER A 171 14.58 -7.40 -8.58
N ILE A 172 14.65 -8.60 -7.99
CA ILE A 172 15.91 -9.24 -7.55
C ILE A 172 16.81 -9.56 -8.74
N ASP A 173 16.27 -10.17 -9.79
CA ASP A 173 17.02 -10.53 -10.99
C ASP A 173 17.59 -9.30 -11.73
N ALA A 174 16.83 -8.20 -11.74
CA ALA A 174 17.27 -6.94 -12.34
C ALA A 174 18.24 -6.15 -11.43
N GLY A 175 18.29 -6.45 -10.12
CA GLY A 175 19.03 -5.68 -9.13
C GLY A 175 18.51 -4.25 -8.94
N MET A 176 17.36 -3.93 -9.51
CA MET A 176 16.76 -2.60 -9.46
C MET A 176 15.26 -2.62 -9.67
N ALA A 177 14.54 -1.63 -9.10
CA ALA A 177 13.11 -1.45 -9.29
C ALA A 177 12.70 0.03 -9.20
N SER A 178 11.44 0.31 -9.57
CA SER A 178 10.78 1.60 -9.28
C SER A 178 10.26 1.63 -7.85
N CYS A 179 9.70 2.76 -7.42
CA CYS A 179 8.93 2.85 -6.18
C CYS A 179 7.80 1.80 -6.11
N THR A 180 7.16 1.48 -7.24
CA THR A 180 6.14 0.41 -7.35
C THR A 180 6.74 -0.97 -7.05
N GLY A 181 7.80 -1.38 -7.76
CA GLY A 181 8.44 -2.70 -7.56
C GLY A 181 9.08 -2.83 -6.17
N LEU A 182 9.69 -1.76 -5.64
CA LEU A 182 10.21 -1.75 -4.26
C LEU A 182 9.08 -1.90 -3.23
N SER A 183 7.93 -1.25 -3.45
CA SER A 183 6.75 -1.39 -2.58
C SER A 183 6.17 -2.80 -2.61
N ILE A 184 6.03 -3.42 -3.79
CA ILE A 184 5.61 -4.81 -3.96
C ILE A 184 6.53 -5.72 -3.15
N LEU A 185 7.85 -5.58 -3.31
CA LEU A 185 8.85 -6.39 -2.63
C LEU A 185 8.74 -6.27 -1.10
N LEU A 186 8.61 -5.06 -0.56
CA LEU A 186 8.48 -4.85 0.88
C LEU A 186 7.16 -5.41 1.43
N ILE A 187 6.04 -5.27 0.70
CA ILE A 187 4.75 -5.83 1.10
C ILE A 187 4.82 -7.36 1.17
N ASP A 188 5.42 -8.00 0.16
CA ASP A 188 5.50 -9.46 0.10
C ASP A 188 6.41 -10.00 1.20
N VAL A 189 7.50 -9.30 1.53
CA VAL A 189 8.32 -9.61 2.71
C VAL A 189 7.51 -9.45 4.01
N CYS A 190 6.78 -8.34 4.19
CA CYS A 190 5.91 -8.13 5.35
C CYS A 190 4.88 -9.26 5.48
N ARG A 191 4.17 -9.60 4.39
CA ARG A 191 3.18 -10.68 4.36
C ARG A 191 3.79 -12.04 4.67
N SER A 192 5.04 -12.29 4.23
CA SER A 192 5.73 -13.55 4.50
C SER A 192 5.97 -13.79 5.98
N VAL A 193 6.09 -12.74 6.78
CA VAL A 193 6.28 -12.79 8.24
C VAL A 193 5.03 -12.39 9.02
N GLY A 194 3.85 -12.48 8.39
CA GLY A 194 2.55 -12.30 9.04
C GLY A 194 2.17 -10.84 9.33
N ILE A 195 2.86 -9.86 8.76
CA ILE A 195 2.51 -8.44 8.90
C ILE A 195 1.50 -8.08 7.81
N PRO A 196 0.28 -7.59 8.17
CA PRO A 196 -0.64 -7.11 7.15
C PRO A 196 -0.07 -5.87 6.48
N ALA A 197 0.05 -5.92 5.16
CA ALA A 197 0.59 -4.82 4.38
C ALA A 197 -0.17 -4.66 3.06
N ARG A 198 -0.28 -3.41 2.59
CA ARG A 198 -0.98 -3.06 1.36
C ARG A 198 -0.24 -2.01 0.56
N PHE A 199 -0.44 -2.10 -0.74
CA PHE A 199 0.10 -1.16 -1.70
C PHE A 199 -0.70 0.14 -1.66
N VAL A 200 0.00 1.27 -1.62
CA VAL A 200 -0.59 2.61 -1.64
C VAL A 200 0.09 3.44 -2.71
N GLY A 201 -0.66 4.31 -3.37
CA GLY A 201 -0.08 5.19 -4.37
C GLY A 201 -1.01 6.32 -4.81
N THR A 202 -0.41 7.26 -5.52
CA THR A 202 -1.10 8.33 -6.25
C THR A 202 -0.64 8.35 -7.70
N PRO A 203 -1.56 8.39 -8.68
CA PRO A 203 -1.19 8.47 -10.09
C PRO A 203 -0.48 9.77 -10.46
N SER A 204 -0.76 10.85 -9.72
CA SER A 204 -0.10 12.12 -9.90
C SER A 204 -0.23 12.97 -8.65
N TRP A 205 0.84 13.65 -8.28
CA TRP A 205 0.77 14.71 -7.29
C TRP A 205 -0.15 15.84 -7.78
N TYR A 206 -0.80 16.55 -6.84
CA TYR A 206 -1.73 17.66 -7.14
C TYR A 206 -1.15 18.73 -8.07
N ASN A 207 0.17 18.90 -8.06
CA ASN A 207 0.92 19.88 -8.86
C ASN A 207 1.49 19.29 -10.16
N ASN A 208 1.15 18.06 -10.52
CA ASN A 208 1.66 17.29 -11.66
C ASN A 208 3.20 17.10 -11.67
N SER A 209 3.85 17.11 -10.50
CA SER A 209 5.31 16.93 -10.41
C SER A 209 5.75 15.46 -10.45
N GLY A 210 4.86 14.51 -10.66
CA GLY A 210 5.12 13.08 -10.75
C GLY A 210 4.06 12.27 -10.01
N ASN A 211 4.34 10.99 -9.81
CA ASN A 211 3.56 10.01 -9.06
C ASN A 211 4.42 9.37 -7.97
N HIS A 212 3.83 8.57 -7.11
CA HIS A 212 4.60 7.77 -6.16
C HIS A 212 3.80 6.58 -5.65
N SER A 213 4.52 5.53 -5.24
CA SER A 213 4.00 4.35 -4.60
C SER A 213 4.77 4.06 -3.32
N TRP A 214 4.05 3.61 -2.30
CA TRP A 214 4.59 3.25 -0.98
C TRP A 214 3.77 2.15 -0.36
N ILE A 215 3.99 1.83 0.91
CA ILE A 215 3.23 0.82 1.64
C ILE A 215 2.50 1.41 2.84
N GLU A 216 1.41 0.78 3.22
CA GLU A 216 0.86 0.83 4.57
C GLU A 216 0.93 -0.55 5.21
N ALA A 217 1.36 -0.61 6.47
CA ALA A 217 1.37 -1.81 7.29
C ALA A 217 0.48 -1.62 8.53
N TRP A 218 -0.10 -2.72 9.01
CA TRP A 218 -1.04 -2.69 10.13
C TRP A 218 -0.38 -3.09 11.45
N ASP A 219 -0.51 -2.20 12.45
CA ASP A 219 -0.21 -2.46 13.84
C ASP A 219 -1.15 -1.63 14.71
N ASP A 220 -2.29 -2.20 15.12
CA ASP A 220 -3.43 -1.50 15.77
C ASP A 220 -3.96 -0.28 14.99
N GLY A 221 -3.58 -0.16 13.71
CA GLY A 221 -3.89 0.91 12.77
C GLY A 221 -2.95 0.86 11.58
N TRP A 222 -3.27 1.61 10.53
CA TRP A 222 -2.40 1.71 9.36
C TRP A 222 -1.27 2.69 9.58
N HIS A 223 -0.04 2.26 9.29
CA HIS A 223 1.19 3.06 9.33
C HIS A 223 1.86 3.02 7.97
N PHE A 224 2.27 4.18 7.44
CA PHE A 224 2.90 4.24 6.12
C PHE A 224 4.42 4.40 6.19
N THR A 225 5.10 3.94 5.15
CA THR A 225 6.52 4.20 4.89
C THR A 225 6.81 4.09 3.39
N GLY A 226 7.72 4.90 2.88
CA GLY A 226 8.29 4.71 1.55
C GLY A 226 9.19 3.48 1.52
N ALA A 227 9.04 2.67 0.47
CA ALA A 227 9.82 1.44 0.29
C ALA A 227 11.25 1.78 -0.17
N ALA A 228 12.26 1.27 0.53
CA ALA A 228 13.67 1.67 0.43
C ALA A 228 13.94 3.14 0.84
N GLU A 229 13.00 3.78 1.53
CA GLU A 229 13.04 5.17 1.95
C GLU A 229 12.77 5.30 3.45
N PRO A 230 13.47 4.54 4.32
CA PRO A 230 13.21 4.58 5.74
C PRO A 230 13.55 5.94 6.34
N THR A 231 12.71 6.44 7.24
CA THR A 231 12.94 7.68 7.98
C THR A 231 13.29 7.34 9.42
N ASP A 232 14.60 7.28 9.73
CA ASP A 232 15.11 6.86 11.03
C ASP A 232 14.47 5.53 11.51
N GLN A 233 13.96 5.50 12.76
CA GLN A 233 13.26 4.35 13.34
C GLN A 233 11.74 4.59 13.41
N LYS A 234 11.17 5.27 12.39
CA LYS A 234 9.77 5.71 12.42
C LYS A 234 9.01 5.37 11.16
N LEU A 235 7.73 5.04 11.35
CA LEU A 235 6.71 5.06 10.31
C LEU A 235 5.91 6.36 10.41
N ASN A 236 5.08 6.63 9.40
CA ASN A 236 4.27 7.85 9.27
C ASN A 236 5.08 9.14 9.08
N GLU A 237 6.35 9.02 8.72
CA GLU A 237 7.21 10.11 8.29
C GLU A 237 7.83 9.77 6.93
N SER A 238 7.82 10.71 5.98
CA SER A 238 8.41 10.52 4.66
C SER A 238 8.61 11.86 3.94
N TRP A 239 9.47 11.87 2.92
CA TRP A 239 9.71 13.04 2.06
C TRP A 239 8.48 13.48 1.27
N PHE A 240 7.56 12.55 0.99
CA PHE A 240 6.33 12.82 0.20
C PHE A 240 5.13 13.28 1.02
N GLN A 241 5.25 13.36 2.33
CA GLN A 241 4.12 13.63 3.23
C GLN A 241 3.41 14.95 2.90
N ASP A 242 4.16 16.02 2.61
CA ASP A 242 3.57 17.30 2.21
C ASP A 242 2.82 17.19 0.89
N LEU A 243 3.35 16.44 -0.09
CA LEU A 243 2.69 16.22 -1.38
C LEU A 243 1.40 15.40 -1.22
N ALA A 244 1.46 14.35 -0.40
CA ALA A 244 0.29 13.52 -0.10
C ALA A 244 -0.78 14.29 0.67
N SER A 245 -0.40 15.25 1.51
CA SER A 245 -1.37 16.07 2.25
C SER A 245 -2.21 16.98 1.35
N GLU A 246 -1.70 17.34 0.17
CA GLU A 246 -2.40 18.15 -0.83
C GLU A 246 -3.25 17.31 -1.81
N ALA A 247 -3.24 15.98 -1.69
CA ALA A 247 -4.04 15.09 -2.54
C ALA A 247 -5.53 15.44 -2.47
N ILE A 248 -6.30 15.14 -3.52
CA ILE A 248 -7.70 15.53 -3.68
C ILE A 248 -8.60 14.30 -3.56
N GLN A 249 -9.35 14.20 -2.46
CA GLN A 249 -10.29 13.10 -2.22
C GLN A 249 -11.33 12.96 -3.34
N GLY A 250 -11.62 11.72 -3.73
CA GLY A 250 -12.57 11.41 -4.79
C GLY A 250 -12.06 11.72 -6.20
N ASN A 251 -10.79 12.11 -6.34
CA ASN A 251 -10.20 12.42 -7.64
C ASN A 251 -9.28 11.30 -8.09
N ASN A 252 -9.62 10.59 -9.16
CA ASN A 252 -8.86 9.43 -9.66
C ASN A 252 -7.42 9.75 -10.07
N LYS A 253 -7.08 10.99 -10.35
CA LYS A 253 -5.73 11.41 -10.73
C LYS A 253 -4.90 11.92 -9.54
N TYR A 254 -5.53 12.65 -8.62
CA TYR A 254 -4.85 13.38 -7.55
C TYR A 254 -5.19 12.85 -6.15
N GLY A 255 -5.93 11.75 -6.05
CA GLY A 255 -6.22 11.06 -4.81
C GLY A 255 -5.10 10.10 -4.40
N VAL A 256 -5.16 9.63 -3.16
CA VAL A 256 -4.32 8.54 -2.65
C VAL A 256 -5.17 7.30 -2.48
N PHE A 257 -4.74 6.20 -3.06
CA PHE A 257 -5.48 4.94 -3.10
C PHE A 257 -4.68 3.82 -2.47
N ALA A 258 -5.35 2.99 -1.68
CA ALA A 258 -4.79 1.76 -1.13
C ALA A 258 -5.43 0.55 -1.80
N ALA A 259 -4.62 -0.40 -2.26
CA ALA A 259 -5.10 -1.64 -2.84
C ALA A 259 -5.81 -2.51 -1.81
N THR A 260 -6.85 -3.20 -2.24
CA THR A 260 -7.61 -4.17 -1.46
C THR A 260 -8.08 -5.32 -2.35
N TRP A 261 -8.23 -6.51 -1.77
CA TRP A 261 -8.82 -7.64 -2.48
C TRP A 261 -10.34 -7.75 -2.29
N GLU A 262 -10.89 -6.99 -1.34
CA GLU A 262 -12.33 -6.84 -1.23
C GLU A 262 -12.91 -6.09 -2.43
N GLU A 263 -14.12 -6.45 -2.85
CA GLU A 263 -14.83 -5.74 -3.88
C GLU A 263 -15.21 -4.32 -3.43
N THR A 264 -14.85 -3.34 -4.25
CA THR A 264 -15.21 -1.93 -4.04
C THR A 264 -15.65 -1.31 -5.37
N ASP A 265 -16.29 -0.14 -5.28
CA ASP A 265 -16.66 0.64 -6.47
C ASP A 265 -15.48 1.40 -7.08
N ILE A 266 -14.29 1.32 -6.47
CA ILE A 266 -13.08 2.03 -6.90
C ILE A 266 -12.04 1.00 -7.37
N HIS A 267 -11.51 1.20 -8.57
CA HIS A 267 -10.35 0.45 -9.04
C HIS A 267 -9.07 1.23 -8.80
N PHE A 268 -7.99 0.51 -8.44
CA PHE A 268 -6.69 1.12 -8.25
C PHE A 268 -6.22 1.80 -9.55
N PRO A 269 -5.96 3.11 -9.55
CA PRO A 269 -5.60 3.84 -10.75
C PRO A 269 -4.12 3.64 -11.08
N MET A 270 -3.82 2.65 -11.92
CA MET A 270 -2.47 2.35 -12.41
C MET A 270 -2.12 3.27 -13.58
N ASP A 271 -1.15 4.17 -13.41
CA ASP A 271 -0.68 5.05 -14.48
C ASP A 271 0.13 4.31 -15.56
N TRP A 272 0.74 3.18 -15.22
CA TRP A 272 1.46 2.29 -16.14
C TRP A 272 0.54 1.35 -16.93
N LEU A 273 -0.73 1.16 -16.50
CA LEU A 273 -1.76 0.35 -17.17
C LEU A 273 -3.16 0.98 -17.00
N PRO A 274 -3.41 2.16 -17.55
CA PRO A 274 -4.62 2.94 -17.24
C PRO A 274 -5.94 2.29 -17.71
N GLU A 275 -5.86 1.37 -18.69
CA GLU A 275 -7.03 0.66 -19.22
C GLU A 275 -7.47 -0.54 -18.35
N VAL A 276 -6.61 -1.01 -17.43
CA VAL A 276 -6.92 -2.15 -16.55
C VAL A 276 -7.65 -1.67 -15.31
N LYS A 277 -8.88 -2.14 -15.12
CA LYS A 277 -9.79 -1.77 -14.02
C LYS A 277 -10.35 -3.02 -13.35
N ILE A 278 -9.45 -3.83 -12.81
CA ILE A 278 -9.83 -5.10 -12.15
C ILE A 278 -9.32 -5.21 -10.72
N TYR A 279 -8.36 -4.37 -10.32
CA TYR A 279 -7.81 -4.36 -8.98
C TYR A 279 -8.54 -3.32 -8.14
N ASN A 280 -9.12 -3.76 -7.02
CA ASN A 280 -9.92 -2.90 -6.17
C ASN A 280 -9.06 -1.98 -5.30
N ALA A 281 -9.62 -0.84 -4.93
CA ALA A 281 -8.93 0.13 -4.09
C ALA A 281 -9.89 0.83 -3.13
N ILE A 282 -9.31 1.43 -2.10
CA ILE A 282 -9.96 2.33 -1.16
C ILE A 282 -9.31 3.70 -1.31
N ASP A 283 -10.13 4.76 -1.43
CA ASP A 283 -9.63 6.14 -1.34
C ASP A 283 -9.24 6.44 0.12
N VAL A 284 -7.94 6.53 0.35
CA VAL A 284 -7.35 6.79 1.67
C VAL A 284 -6.81 8.22 1.82
N THR A 285 -7.16 9.10 0.89
CA THR A 285 -6.66 10.49 0.82
C THR A 285 -6.77 11.22 2.16
N GLN A 286 -7.88 11.03 2.90
CA GLN A 286 -8.09 11.71 4.19
C GLN A 286 -7.07 11.34 5.26
N ARG A 287 -6.45 10.15 5.17
CA ARG A 287 -5.40 9.71 6.12
C ARG A 287 -4.14 10.55 6.02
N TYR A 288 -3.88 11.11 4.84
CA TYR A 288 -2.69 11.92 4.54
C TYR A 288 -2.91 13.41 4.71
N LYS A 289 -4.14 13.85 4.99
CA LYS A 289 -4.44 15.26 5.28
C LYS A 289 -3.79 15.67 6.58
N ASN A 290 -2.75 16.50 6.49
CA ASN A 290 -2.12 17.07 7.67
C ASN A 290 -2.96 18.22 8.23
N ASN A 291 -3.28 18.14 9.53
CA ASN A 291 -3.81 19.28 10.29
C ASN A 291 -2.73 20.34 10.60
N LEU A 292 -1.54 20.21 9.99
CA LEU A 292 -0.36 21.03 10.26
C LEU A 292 -0.02 21.99 9.10
N ALA A 293 -0.97 22.29 8.22
CA ALA A 293 -0.75 23.34 7.23
C ALA A 293 -0.45 24.66 7.94
N ASN A 294 0.82 24.95 8.12
CA ASN A 294 1.25 26.28 8.49
C ASN A 294 1.17 27.14 7.22
N ASP A 295 0.01 27.79 7.02
CA ASP A 295 -0.30 28.62 5.83
C ASP A 295 0.76 29.70 5.52
N ASN A 296 1.68 29.93 6.45
CA ASN A 296 2.78 30.88 6.32
C ASN A 296 4.07 30.28 5.72
N LEU A 297 4.15 28.96 5.53
CA LEU A 297 5.31 28.30 4.94
C LEU A 297 4.99 27.75 3.54
N ILE A 298 5.98 27.78 2.66
CA ILE A 298 5.91 27.15 1.34
C ILE A 298 7.08 26.18 1.17
N PRO A 299 6.88 25.02 0.52
CA PRO A 299 7.92 24.08 0.19
C PRO A 299 8.73 24.61 -1.01
N ILE A 300 10.05 24.77 -0.83
CA ILE A 300 11.00 25.04 -1.90
C ILE A 300 11.80 23.75 -2.13
N ARG A 301 11.60 23.14 -3.30
CA ARG A 301 12.29 21.92 -3.71
C ARG A 301 13.51 22.27 -4.53
N VAL A 302 14.65 21.74 -4.13
CA VAL A 302 15.95 22.02 -4.76
C VAL A 302 16.44 20.78 -5.50
N ARG A 303 16.81 20.98 -6.75
CA ARG A 303 17.35 19.98 -7.64
C ARG A 303 18.66 20.49 -8.22
N ALA A 304 19.77 19.86 -7.85
CA ALA A 304 21.09 20.17 -8.42
C ALA A 304 21.39 19.19 -9.56
N LEU A 305 21.84 19.71 -10.69
CA LEU A 305 22.14 18.92 -11.88
C LEU A 305 23.58 19.15 -12.32
N ASP A 306 24.22 18.10 -12.83
CA ASP A 306 25.49 18.23 -13.55
C ASP A 306 25.29 18.76 -14.98
N SER A 307 26.40 18.92 -15.73
CA SER A 307 26.35 19.39 -17.11
C SER A 307 25.65 18.43 -18.08
N SER A 308 25.43 17.18 -17.68
CA SER A 308 24.73 16.14 -18.46
C SER A 308 23.24 16.04 -18.07
N GLY A 309 22.80 16.79 -17.06
CA GLY A 309 21.43 16.81 -16.56
C GLY A 309 21.14 15.76 -15.49
N ASN A 310 22.14 15.04 -14.97
CA ASN A 310 21.97 14.09 -13.89
C ASN A 310 21.92 14.80 -12.53
N ARG A 311 21.10 14.29 -11.61
CA ARG A 311 21.03 14.83 -10.25
C ARG A 311 22.35 14.59 -9.50
N GLN A 312 22.71 15.55 -8.67
CA GLN A 312 23.94 15.52 -7.88
C GLN A 312 23.68 15.82 -6.42
N GLU A 313 24.38 15.13 -5.54
CA GLU A 313 24.49 15.52 -4.14
C GLU A 313 25.40 16.72 -4.00
N VAL A 314 24.81 17.88 -3.68
CA VAL A 314 25.53 19.08 -3.34
C VAL A 314 24.98 19.69 -2.07
N LYS A 315 25.86 20.32 -1.28
CA LYS A 315 25.43 21.10 -0.11
C LYS A 315 24.73 22.36 -0.58
N VAL A 316 23.47 22.51 -0.20
CA VAL A 316 22.64 23.70 -0.45
C VAL A 316 22.50 24.49 0.84
N VAL A 317 22.72 25.77 0.76
CA VAL A 317 22.63 26.69 1.91
C VAL A 317 21.70 27.84 1.55
N ILE A 318 20.69 28.07 2.40
CA ILE A 318 19.71 29.15 2.21
C ILE A 318 19.95 30.28 3.24
N TYR A 319 20.09 31.48 2.74
CA TYR A 319 20.25 32.68 3.53
C TYR A 319 19.00 33.56 3.44
N GLY A 320 18.42 33.90 4.57
CA GLY A 320 17.35 34.90 4.68
C GLY A 320 17.89 36.29 5.06
N LYS A 321 17.02 37.29 5.04
CA LYS A 321 17.35 38.69 5.37
C LYS A 321 18.05 38.86 6.72
N ASN A 322 17.76 38.00 7.69
CA ASN A 322 18.28 38.09 9.07
C ASN A 322 19.42 37.07 9.33
N ASN A 323 20.20 36.72 8.32
CA ASN A 323 21.26 35.71 8.39
C ASN A 323 20.80 34.33 8.88
N TYR A 324 19.51 34.01 8.78
CA TYR A 324 19.05 32.69 9.09
C TYR A 324 19.52 31.71 8.03
N LEU A 325 20.06 30.62 8.50
CA LEU A 325 20.63 29.58 7.71
C LEU A 325 19.82 28.31 7.80
N LYS A 326 19.31 27.83 6.66
CA LYS A 326 18.94 26.42 6.49
C LYS A 326 19.93 25.78 5.54
N GLU A 327 20.32 24.56 5.82
CA GLU A 327 21.20 23.82 4.93
C GLU A 327 20.72 22.38 4.77
N GLY A 328 21.09 21.74 3.67
CA GLY A 328 20.80 20.36 3.38
C GLY A 328 21.63 19.88 2.19
N ILE A 329 21.52 18.60 1.89
CA ILE A 329 22.18 17.96 0.75
C ILE A 329 21.10 17.60 -0.28
N SER A 330 21.29 18.05 -1.54
CA SER A 330 20.40 17.66 -2.63
C SER A 330 20.52 16.15 -2.93
N LYS A 331 19.50 15.60 -3.54
CA LYS A 331 19.39 14.17 -3.85
C LYS A 331 19.96 13.86 -5.22
N ASP A 332 20.70 12.75 -5.34
CA ASP A 332 21.20 12.22 -6.62
C ASP A 332 20.24 11.20 -7.26
N GLU A 333 20.71 10.43 -8.25
CA GLU A 333 19.90 9.47 -8.99
C GLU A 333 19.57 8.18 -8.20
N THR A 334 20.16 7.96 -7.01
CA THR A 334 19.87 6.81 -6.16
C THR A 334 18.60 6.98 -5.34
N TYR A 335 18.11 8.20 -5.20
CA TYR A 335 16.84 8.51 -4.56
C TYR A 335 15.69 8.52 -5.57
N ASP A 336 14.45 8.34 -5.11
CA ASP A 336 13.27 8.44 -5.98
C ASP A 336 13.31 9.72 -6.81
N ALA A 337 12.85 9.63 -8.07
CA ALA A 337 12.91 10.75 -9.02
C ALA A 337 12.15 12.00 -8.55
N ASN A 338 11.21 11.83 -7.63
CA ASN A 338 10.40 12.90 -7.04
C ASN A 338 10.90 13.35 -5.66
N ASP A 339 11.84 12.60 -5.04
CA ASP A 339 12.45 13.00 -3.76
C ASP A 339 13.48 14.08 -4.01
N HIS A 340 13.19 15.27 -3.53
CA HIS A 340 14.05 16.45 -3.63
C HIS A 340 14.34 17.02 -2.25
N LEU A 341 15.54 17.60 -2.07
CA LEU A 341 15.80 18.42 -0.91
C LEU A 341 14.74 19.52 -0.80
N THR A 342 13.94 19.49 0.26
CA THR A 342 12.83 20.40 0.48
C THR A 342 13.07 21.29 1.68
N PHE A 343 12.95 22.60 1.50
CA PHE A 343 12.98 23.57 2.58
C PHE A 343 11.60 24.21 2.76
N MET A 344 11.03 24.13 3.94
CA MET A 344 9.83 24.88 4.31
C MET A 344 10.26 26.31 4.68
N LEU A 345 9.90 27.27 3.84
CA LEU A 345 10.32 28.67 3.96
C LEU A 345 9.13 29.61 4.11
N PRO A 346 9.25 30.72 4.88
CA PRO A 346 8.20 31.71 5.03
C PRO A 346 7.75 32.32 3.70
N LYS A 347 6.44 32.38 3.50
CA LYS A 347 5.81 32.95 2.32
C LYS A 347 6.07 34.46 2.23
N GLY A 348 6.48 34.94 1.06
CA GLY A 348 6.68 36.36 0.79
C GLY A 348 8.04 36.92 1.25
N GLU A 349 8.94 36.10 1.75
CA GLU A 349 10.31 36.50 2.07
C GLU A 349 11.27 36.25 0.89
N ILE A 350 12.40 36.94 0.90
CA ILE A 350 13.47 36.79 -0.11
C ILE A 350 14.62 36.00 0.50
N PHE A 351 15.00 34.94 -0.18
CA PHE A 351 16.12 34.06 0.18
C PHE A 351 17.16 34.00 -0.93
N LYS A 352 18.40 33.72 -0.56
CA LYS A 352 19.53 33.47 -1.48
C LYS A 352 20.05 32.05 -1.22
#